data_41f5ac744d848ae76c14a29703bc7c79
#
_entry.id   41f5ac744d848ae76c14a29703bc7c79
#
_cell.length_a   1.000
_cell.length_b   1.000
_cell.length_c   1.000
_cell.angle_alpha   90.00
_cell.angle_beta   90.00
_cell.angle_gamma   90.00
#
_symmetry.space_group_name_H-M   'P 1'
#
loop_
_entity.id
_entity.type
_entity.pdbx_description
1 polymer ?
#
loop_
_entity_poly.entity_id
_entity_poly.type
_entity_poly.pdbx_seq_one_letter_code
_entity_poly.pdbx_strand_id
1 'polypeptide(L)'
;MKRLLLYALFAVIMAGTHALPTHSAEIEGVVYRDSYIADNIKLRLTGVGLLRYWGFKAYTGAFYLEEGAAIDDVLSNTAKRIELEYFRAIKGKDFGPATNKMIAKNVDTPTFDRLRPQINLHNSLYEDVKPGDRYSLTYIPGRGTELALNGEPKGLIKGADFAAAVFAIWLGPNPMKDSFRNQLLGR
;
A
#
# COMPACT_ATOMS: atom_id res chain seq x y z
N MET A 1 -27.63 -69.11 24.67
CA MET A 1 -27.66 -68.13 23.55
C MET A 1 -27.26 -66.79 24.11
N LYS A 2 -25.97 -66.41 23.97
CA LYS A 2 -25.42 -65.15 24.47
C LYS A 2 -25.25 -64.20 23.28
N ARG A 3 -26.01 -63.07 23.27
CA ARG A 3 -25.86 -62.00 22.29
C ARG A 3 -24.73 -61.10 22.72
N LEU A 4 -23.64 -61.08 21.94
CA LEU A 4 -22.57 -60.09 22.06
C LEU A 4 -23.04 -58.80 21.37
N LEU A 5 -23.13 -57.70 22.15
CA LEU A 5 -23.30 -56.33 21.61
C LEU A 5 -21.89 -55.74 21.37
N LEU A 6 -21.60 -55.46 20.08
CA LEU A 6 -20.37 -54.79 19.66
C LEU A 6 -20.64 -53.30 19.63
N TYR A 7 -20.05 -52.54 20.57
CA TYR A 7 -20.05 -51.06 20.56
C TYR A 7 -18.90 -50.59 19.66
N ALA A 8 -19.24 -50.05 18.49
CA ALA A 8 -18.27 -49.34 17.68
C ALA A 8 -18.09 -47.91 18.22
N LEU A 9 -16.94 -47.64 18.78
CA LEU A 9 -16.54 -46.32 19.26
C LEU A 9 -16.11 -45.47 18.06
N PHE A 10 -16.96 -44.54 17.63
CA PHE A 10 -16.63 -43.59 16.56
C PHE A 10 -15.84 -42.41 17.19
N ALA A 11 -14.52 -42.44 17.07
CA ALA A 11 -13.66 -41.31 17.48
C ALA A 11 -13.73 -40.25 16.39
N VAL A 12 -14.47 -39.18 16.63
CA VAL A 12 -14.46 -37.96 15.79
C VAL A 12 -13.18 -37.19 16.08
N ILE A 13 -12.21 -37.30 15.18
CA ILE A 13 -11.01 -36.44 15.22
C ILE A 13 -11.44 -35.05 14.72
N MET A 14 -11.65 -34.13 15.65
CA MET A 14 -11.79 -32.70 15.36
C MET A 14 -10.41 -32.19 14.97
N ALA A 15 -10.13 -32.16 13.67
CA ALA A 15 -8.98 -31.44 13.12
C ALA A 15 -9.20 -29.94 13.36
N GLY A 16 -8.68 -29.43 14.48
CA GLY A 16 -8.65 -28.01 14.75
C GLY A 16 -7.80 -27.32 13.67
N THR A 17 -8.42 -26.57 12.77
CA THR A 17 -7.70 -25.66 11.90
C THR A 17 -7.08 -24.57 12.76
N HIS A 18 -5.82 -24.73 13.13
CA HIS A 18 -5.03 -23.68 13.76
C HIS A 18 -4.82 -22.61 12.68
N ALA A 19 -5.68 -21.56 12.66
CA ALA A 19 -5.37 -20.34 11.94
C ALA A 19 -4.05 -19.82 12.52
N LEU A 20 -2.99 -19.82 11.69
CA LEU A 20 -1.72 -19.21 12.05
C LEU A 20 -2.02 -17.73 12.37
N PRO A 21 -1.46 -17.17 13.43
CA PRO A 21 -1.64 -15.76 13.73
C PRO A 21 -1.12 -14.96 12.54
N THR A 22 -2.04 -14.30 11.84
CA THR A 22 -1.68 -13.30 10.84
C THR A 22 -1.10 -12.14 11.65
N HIS A 23 0.22 -12.02 11.67
CA HIS A 23 0.86 -10.85 12.22
C HIS A 23 0.31 -9.64 11.45
N SER A 24 -0.11 -8.64 12.15
CA SER A 24 -0.63 -7.39 11.62
C SER A 24 -0.04 -6.24 12.39
N ALA A 25 0.33 -5.17 11.70
CA ALA A 25 0.72 -3.93 12.36
C ALA A 25 -0.52 -3.07 12.57
N GLU A 26 -0.62 -2.46 13.74
CA GLU A 26 -1.70 -1.54 14.07
C GLU A 26 -1.14 -0.15 14.39
N ILE A 27 -1.76 0.88 13.83
CA ILE A 27 -1.45 2.29 14.16
C ILE A 27 -2.73 3.11 14.16
N GLU A 28 -2.98 3.84 15.25
CA GLU A 28 -4.16 4.71 15.42
C GLU A 28 -5.50 3.96 15.21
N GLY A 29 -5.58 2.66 15.57
CA GLY A 29 -6.75 1.81 15.38
C GLY A 29 -6.91 1.24 13.96
N VAL A 30 -5.96 1.52 13.07
CA VAL A 30 -5.96 1.00 11.70
C VAL A 30 -5.04 -0.22 11.60
N VAL A 31 -5.57 -1.34 11.10
CA VAL A 31 -4.84 -2.59 10.96
C VAL A 31 -4.33 -2.77 9.53
N TYR A 32 -3.07 -3.12 9.41
CA TYR A 32 -2.38 -3.44 8.17
C TYR A 32 -1.83 -4.86 8.21
N ARG A 33 -1.97 -5.60 7.10
CA ARG A 33 -1.45 -6.99 6.97
C ARG A 33 0.07 -6.99 6.93
N ASP A 34 0.71 -8.07 7.39
CA ASP A 34 2.17 -8.26 7.30
C ASP A 34 2.69 -8.39 5.88
N SER A 35 1.86 -8.90 5.00
CA SER A 35 2.24 -9.16 3.61
C SER A 35 1.05 -9.03 2.67
N TYR A 36 1.38 -8.82 1.42
CA TYR A 36 0.46 -8.76 0.30
C TYR A 36 1.01 -9.59 -0.86
N ILE A 37 0.15 -10.25 -1.61
CA ILE A 37 0.55 -10.97 -2.83
C ILE A 37 -0.06 -10.25 -4.02
N ALA A 38 0.78 -9.82 -4.96
CA ALA A 38 0.38 -9.20 -6.22
C ALA A 38 1.12 -9.90 -7.38
N ASP A 39 0.37 -10.42 -8.36
CA ASP A 39 0.92 -11.16 -9.51
C ASP A 39 1.95 -12.24 -9.10
N ASN A 40 1.64 -13.04 -8.06
CA ASN A 40 2.51 -14.06 -7.46
C ASN A 40 3.80 -13.53 -6.82
N ILE A 41 3.98 -12.21 -6.71
CA ILE A 41 5.08 -11.59 -5.99
C ILE A 41 4.63 -11.31 -4.57
N LYS A 42 5.42 -11.78 -3.59
CA LYS A 42 5.17 -11.52 -2.18
C LYS A 42 5.80 -10.19 -1.78
N LEU A 43 4.97 -9.29 -1.30
CA LEU A 43 5.36 -8.00 -0.72
C LEU A 43 5.26 -8.11 0.81
N ARG A 44 6.32 -7.75 1.52
CA ARG A 44 6.35 -7.73 3.00
C ARG A 44 6.20 -6.32 3.52
N LEU A 45 5.46 -6.19 4.61
CA LEU A 45 5.33 -4.92 5.33
C LEU A 45 6.72 -4.48 5.82
N THR A 46 7.11 -3.29 5.43
CA THR A 46 8.36 -2.65 5.85
C THR A 46 8.15 -1.77 7.08
N GLY A 47 7.04 -1.02 7.08
CA GLY A 47 6.70 -0.17 8.21
C GLY A 47 5.33 0.49 8.04
N VAL A 48 4.83 1.03 9.15
CA VAL A 48 3.58 1.80 9.22
C VAL A 48 3.87 3.18 9.82
N GLY A 49 3.12 4.18 9.38
CA GLY A 49 3.34 5.54 9.83
C GLY A 49 2.05 6.36 9.94
N LEU A 50 2.13 7.46 10.69
CA LEU A 50 1.06 8.46 10.81
C LEU A 50 1.53 9.79 10.22
N LEU A 51 0.81 10.26 9.20
CA LEU A 51 1.02 11.61 8.70
C LEU A 51 0.09 12.59 9.42
N ARG A 52 0.72 13.58 10.08
CA ARG A 52 0.03 14.74 10.68
C ARG A 52 0.26 15.98 9.83
N TYR A 53 -0.80 16.72 9.64
CA TYR A 53 -0.75 18.01 8.95
C TYR A 53 -1.38 19.09 9.85
N TRP A 54 -0.62 20.13 10.18
CA TRP A 54 -1.06 21.20 11.11
C TRP A 54 -1.61 20.65 12.44
N GLY A 55 -0.94 19.63 13.02
CA GLY A 55 -1.37 18.98 14.27
C GLY A 55 -2.51 17.96 14.13
N PHE A 56 -3.21 17.92 13.02
CA PHE A 56 -4.30 16.97 12.78
C PHE A 56 -3.80 15.67 12.12
N LYS A 57 -4.40 14.54 12.48
CA LYS A 57 -4.21 13.27 11.77
C LYS A 57 -4.79 13.40 10.36
N ALA A 58 -3.95 13.27 9.35
CA ALA A 58 -4.38 13.29 7.95
C ALA A 58 -4.71 11.86 7.49
N TYR A 59 -3.74 10.96 7.59
CA TYR A 59 -3.88 9.53 7.26
C TYR A 59 -2.79 8.71 7.95
N THR A 60 -3.04 7.41 8.13
CA THR A 60 -1.99 6.41 8.37
C THR A 60 -1.57 5.80 7.05
N GLY A 61 -0.37 5.23 7.00
CA GLY A 61 0.11 4.50 5.84
C GLY A 61 0.90 3.26 6.21
N ALA A 62 0.91 2.31 5.29
CA ALA A 62 1.72 1.11 5.33
C ALA A 62 2.49 0.98 4.03
N PHE A 63 3.77 0.65 4.12
CA PHE A 63 4.61 0.40 2.96
C PHE A 63 5.04 -1.06 2.91
N TYR A 64 4.93 -1.64 1.72
CA TYR A 64 5.29 -3.02 1.43
C TYR A 64 6.30 -3.05 0.30
N LEU A 65 7.35 -3.85 0.47
CA LEU A 65 8.40 -4.06 -0.51
C LEU A 65 8.49 -5.54 -0.86
N GLU A 66 8.89 -5.84 -2.09
CA GLU A 66 9.18 -7.20 -2.56
C GLU A 66 10.12 -7.92 -1.60
N GLU A 67 9.77 -9.16 -1.24
CA GLU A 67 10.56 -9.97 -0.31
C GLU A 67 11.98 -10.18 -0.85
N GLY A 68 12.98 -9.80 -0.05
CA GLY A 68 14.39 -9.86 -0.42
C GLY A 68 14.95 -8.61 -1.10
N ALA A 69 14.12 -7.63 -1.46
CA ALA A 69 14.61 -6.36 -2.00
C ALA A 69 15.23 -5.48 -0.90
N ALA A 70 16.27 -4.72 -1.27
CA ALA A 70 16.92 -3.80 -0.35
C ALA A 70 16.07 -2.55 -0.10
N ILE A 71 16.02 -2.10 1.15
CA ILE A 71 15.24 -0.92 1.55
C ILE A 71 15.77 0.37 0.91
N ASP A 72 17.02 0.41 0.53
CA ASP A 72 17.63 1.58 -0.13
C ASP A 72 17.25 1.68 -1.61
N ASP A 73 16.71 0.59 -2.18
CA ASP A 73 16.27 0.50 -3.58
C ASP A 73 14.75 0.69 -3.75
N VAL A 74 14.06 1.28 -2.76
CA VAL A 74 12.59 1.41 -2.77
C VAL A 74 12.03 2.16 -3.98
N LEU A 75 12.82 3.00 -4.65
CA LEU A 75 12.43 3.70 -5.88
C LEU A 75 12.89 2.99 -7.17
N SER A 76 13.65 1.90 -7.06
CA SER A 76 14.09 1.12 -8.21
C SER A 76 12.93 0.35 -8.87
N ASN A 77 13.23 -0.39 -9.94
CA ASN A 77 12.26 -1.22 -10.67
C ASN A 77 11.94 -2.52 -9.91
N THR A 78 11.43 -2.39 -8.66
CA THR A 78 11.11 -3.46 -7.73
C THR A 78 9.65 -3.38 -7.34
N ALA A 79 8.98 -4.52 -7.17
CA ALA A 79 7.56 -4.55 -6.79
C ALA A 79 7.37 -3.93 -5.40
N LYS A 80 6.35 -3.08 -5.28
CA LYS A 80 6.07 -2.32 -4.06
C LYS A 80 4.61 -1.90 -3.96
N ARG A 81 4.17 -1.65 -2.73
CA ARG A 81 2.82 -1.16 -2.46
C ARG A 81 2.85 -0.15 -1.31
N ILE A 82 2.04 0.89 -1.42
CA ILE A 82 1.70 1.76 -0.31
C ILE A 82 0.19 1.76 -0.11
N GLU A 83 -0.26 1.75 1.14
CA GLU A 83 -1.66 1.94 1.53
C GLU A 83 -1.77 3.17 2.39
N LEU A 84 -2.83 3.96 2.18
CA LEU A 84 -3.09 5.20 2.92
C LEU A 84 -4.55 5.21 3.36
N GLU A 85 -4.82 5.12 4.67
CA GLU A 85 -6.17 5.22 5.22
C GLU A 85 -6.40 6.60 5.82
N TYR A 86 -7.46 7.26 5.36
CA TYR A 86 -7.73 8.67 5.63
C TYR A 86 -8.58 8.86 6.88
N PHE A 87 -8.22 9.84 7.72
CA PHE A 87 -9.01 10.28 8.87
C PHE A 87 -9.93 11.46 8.57
N ARG A 88 -9.84 12.02 7.36
CA ARG A 88 -10.60 13.19 6.94
C ARG A 88 -11.11 13.03 5.51
N ALA A 89 -12.26 13.67 5.25
CA ALA A 89 -12.76 13.79 3.89
C ALA A 89 -11.84 14.71 3.06
N ILE A 90 -11.49 14.26 1.85
CA ILE A 90 -10.72 15.01 0.86
C ILE A 90 -11.44 14.88 -0.47
N LYS A 91 -11.59 15.96 -1.19
CA LYS A 91 -12.19 15.93 -2.53
C LYS A 91 -11.20 15.37 -3.54
N GLY A 92 -11.66 14.52 -4.46
CA GLY A 92 -10.86 13.92 -5.52
C GLY A 92 -10.04 14.96 -6.30
N LYS A 93 -10.65 16.10 -6.62
CA LYS A 93 -9.98 17.20 -7.31
C LYS A 93 -8.77 17.81 -6.60
N ASP A 94 -8.67 17.62 -5.27
CA ASP A 94 -7.59 18.22 -4.47
C ASP A 94 -6.34 17.34 -4.45
N PHE A 95 -6.45 16.05 -4.82
CA PHE A 95 -5.29 15.15 -4.89
C PHE A 95 -4.33 15.50 -6.04
N GLY A 96 -4.86 15.80 -7.24
CA GLY A 96 -4.05 16.07 -8.42
C GLY A 96 -3.05 17.20 -8.23
N PRO A 97 -3.45 18.40 -7.77
CA PRO A 97 -2.52 19.49 -7.47
C PRO A 97 -1.45 19.12 -6.43
N ALA A 98 -1.81 18.36 -5.39
CA ALA A 98 -0.88 17.89 -4.37
C ALA A 98 0.13 16.87 -4.96
N THR A 99 -0.34 15.91 -5.76
CA THR A 99 0.49 14.93 -6.48
C THR A 99 1.50 15.63 -7.39
N ASN A 100 1.03 16.56 -8.23
CA ASN A 100 1.90 17.33 -9.14
C ASN A 100 3.01 18.06 -8.39
N LYS A 101 2.65 18.77 -7.33
CA LYS A 101 3.59 19.50 -6.49
C LYS A 101 4.66 18.58 -5.88
N MET A 102 4.26 17.40 -5.42
CA MET A 102 5.19 16.48 -4.77
C MET A 102 6.07 15.73 -5.76
N ILE A 103 5.54 15.35 -6.93
CA ILE A 103 6.36 14.76 -7.99
C ILE A 103 7.40 15.78 -8.47
N ALA A 104 6.99 17.03 -8.76
CA ALA A 104 7.90 18.10 -9.20
C ALA A 104 9.03 18.42 -8.22
N LYS A 105 8.89 18.09 -6.93
CA LYS A 105 9.97 18.22 -5.95
C LYS A 105 11.02 17.11 -6.03
N ASN A 106 10.67 15.98 -6.64
CA ASN A 106 11.48 14.76 -6.62
C ASN A 106 12.07 14.40 -7.99
N VAL A 107 11.63 15.06 -9.06
CA VAL A 107 12.17 14.89 -10.41
C VAL A 107 12.51 16.24 -11.02
N ASP A 108 13.43 16.24 -12.02
CA ASP A 108 13.72 17.44 -12.80
C ASP A 108 12.57 17.82 -13.74
N THR A 109 12.58 19.06 -14.22
CA THR A 109 11.52 19.56 -15.12
C THR A 109 11.38 18.75 -16.41
N PRO A 110 12.45 18.35 -17.13
CA PRO A 110 12.33 17.49 -18.30
C PRO A 110 11.66 16.15 -17.99
N THR A 111 11.99 15.52 -16.88
CA THR A 111 11.36 14.26 -16.44
C THR A 111 9.89 14.46 -16.08
N PHE A 112 9.55 15.55 -15.37
CA PHE A 112 8.17 15.88 -15.06
C PHE A 112 7.34 16.07 -16.32
N ASP A 113 7.87 16.81 -17.31
CA ASP A 113 7.18 17.06 -18.57
C ASP A 113 6.99 15.78 -19.39
N ARG A 114 7.98 14.91 -19.42
CA ARG A 114 7.89 13.59 -20.06
C ARG A 114 6.84 12.69 -19.41
N LEU A 115 6.72 12.75 -18.08
CA LEU A 115 5.74 11.94 -17.32
C LEU A 115 4.35 12.57 -17.27
N ARG A 116 4.15 13.78 -17.80
CA ARG A 116 2.88 14.50 -17.73
C ARG A 116 1.65 13.68 -18.19
N PRO A 117 1.69 12.88 -19.27
CA PRO A 117 0.55 12.04 -19.64
C PRO A 117 0.17 11.02 -18.57
N GLN A 118 1.15 10.35 -17.95
CA GLN A 118 0.93 9.37 -16.88
C GLN A 118 0.42 10.05 -15.60
N ILE A 119 0.99 11.20 -15.26
CA ILE A 119 0.58 12.00 -14.09
C ILE A 119 -0.87 12.46 -14.24
N ASN A 120 -1.25 12.95 -15.43
CA ASN A 120 -2.62 13.38 -15.71
C ASN A 120 -3.61 12.22 -15.65
N LEU A 121 -3.25 11.07 -16.23
CA LEU A 121 -4.07 9.85 -16.13
C LEU A 121 -4.24 9.44 -14.68
N HIS A 122 -3.15 9.37 -13.90
CA HIS A 122 -3.22 9.05 -12.48
C HIS A 122 -4.14 10.01 -11.71
N ASN A 123 -3.99 11.31 -11.95
CA ASN A 123 -4.79 12.33 -11.27
C ASN A 123 -6.28 12.25 -11.62
N SER A 124 -6.63 11.79 -12.82
CA SER A 124 -8.03 11.62 -13.25
C SER A 124 -8.74 10.45 -12.57
N LEU A 125 -7.98 9.54 -11.93
CA LEU A 125 -8.52 8.36 -11.24
C LEU A 125 -8.91 8.64 -9.78
N TYR A 126 -8.57 9.81 -9.24
CA TYR A 126 -8.90 10.15 -7.87
C TYR A 126 -10.38 10.46 -7.70
N GLU A 127 -10.97 9.87 -6.69
CA GLU A 127 -12.33 10.10 -6.21
C GLU A 127 -12.32 10.79 -4.85
N ASP A 128 -13.47 11.30 -4.40
CA ASP A 128 -13.68 11.81 -3.06
C ASP A 128 -13.44 10.69 -2.04
N VAL A 129 -12.75 10.99 -0.94
CA VAL A 129 -12.59 10.08 0.19
C VAL A 129 -13.24 10.65 1.45
N LYS A 130 -13.66 9.76 2.33
CA LYS A 130 -14.16 10.05 3.68
C LYS A 130 -13.31 9.32 4.73
N PRO A 131 -13.45 9.63 6.03
CA PRO A 131 -12.78 8.88 7.08
C PRO A 131 -13.01 7.36 6.96
N GLY A 132 -11.93 6.58 7.04
CA GLY A 132 -11.92 5.13 6.88
C GLY A 132 -11.70 4.65 5.44
N ASP A 133 -11.81 5.51 4.43
CA ASP A 133 -11.46 5.13 3.08
C ASP A 133 -9.95 4.95 2.92
N ARG A 134 -9.55 3.97 2.09
CA ARG A 134 -8.16 3.59 1.90
C ARG A 134 -7.79 3.57 0.42
N TYR A 135 -6.87 4.45 0.01
CA TYR A 135 -6.17 4.30 -1.25
C TYR A 135 -4.99 3.34 -1.14
N SER A 136 -4.73 2.63 -2.21
CA SER A 136 -3.50 1.87 -2.40
C SER A 136 -2.90 2.10 -3.78
N LEU A 137 -1.57 2.17 -3.82
CA LEU A 137 -0.76 2.13 -5.04
C LEU A 137 0.06 0.86 -5.02
N THR A 138 -0.06 0.03 -6.06
CA THR A 138 0.71 -1.21 -6.20
C THR A 138 1.46 -1.18 -7.52
N TYR A 139 2.79 -1.16 -7.45
CA TYR A 139 3.65 -1.25 -8.62
C TYR A 139 4.17 -2.67 -8.79
N ILE A 140 4.02 -3.21 -10.00
CA ILE A 140 4.60 -4.49 -10.42
C ILE A 140 5.45 -4.24 -11.68
N PRO A 141 6.75 -4.61 -11.68
CA PRO A 141 7.62 -4.51 -12.85
C PRO A 141 6.99 -5.15 -14.08
N GLY A 142 7.04 -4.44 -15.22
CA GLY A 142 6.44 -4.89 -16.48
C GLY A 142 4.94 -4.69 -16.60
N ARG A 143 4.19 -4.63 -15.49
CA ARG A 143 2.73 -4.38 -15.48
C ARG A 143 2.41 -2.89 -15.36
N GLY A 144 2.96 -2.22 -14.34
CA GLY A 144 2.69 -0.81 -14.05
C GLY A 144 2.23 -0.56 -12.62
N THR A 145 1.74 0.65 -12.35
CA THR A 145 1.23 1.11 -11.06
C THR A 145 -0.30 1.14 -11.07
N GLU A 146 -0.92 0.32 -10.26
CA GLU A 146 -2.36 0.27 -10.05
C GLU A 146 -2.75 1.20 -8.90
N LEU A 147 -3.74 2.08 -9.11
CA LEU A 147 -4.44 2.80 -8.07
C LEU A 147 -5.74 2.07 -7.73
N ALA A 148 -5.99 1.81 -6.45
CA ALA A 148 -7.25 1.26 -5.99
C ALA A 148 -7.79 2.05 -4.78
N LEU A 149 -9.12 2.17 -4.68
CA LEU A 149 -9.84 2.75 -3.55
C LEU A 149 -10.65 1.66 -2.85
N ASN A 150 -10.42 1.44 -1.56
CA ASN A 150 -11.09 0.40 -0.77
C ASN A 150 -10.98 -1.01 -1.38
N GLY A 151 -9.84 -1.28 -2.06
CA GLY A 151 -9.58 -2.54 -2.77
C GLY A 151 -10.18 -2.62 -4.19
N GLU A 152 -10.96 -1.64 -4.63
CA GLU A 152 -11.51 -1.57 -5.98
C GLU A 152 -10.51 -0.86 -6.91
N PRO A 153 -9.99 -1.54 -7.97
CA PRO A 153 -9.08 -0.91 -8.93
C PRO A 153 -9.74 0.25 -9.67
N LYS A 154 -9.05 1.39 -9.72
CA LYS A 154 -9.49 2.60 -10.45
C LYS A 154 -8.77 2.74 -11.79
N GLY A 155 -7.55 2.25 -11.90
CA GLY A 155 -6.79 2.26 -13.14
C GLY A 155 -5.35 1.81 -12.97
N LEU A 156 -4.68 1.62 -14.11
CA LEU A 156 -3.32 1.13 -14.22
C LEU A 156 -2.50 2.08 -15.09
N ILE A 157 -1.38 2.56 -14.55
CA ILE A 157 -0.45 3.47 -15.24
C ILE A 157 0.86 2.73 -15.52
N LYS A 158 1.25 2.63 -16.78
CA LYS A 158 2.50 1.97 -17.20
C LYS A 158 3.72 2.86 -16.96
N GLY A 159 4.87 2.24 -16.79
CA GLY A 159 6.18 2.90 -16.71
C GLY A 159 6.82 2.78 -15.33
N ALA A 160 8.08 2.29 -15.30
CA ALA A 160 8.87 2.20 -14.07
C ALA A 160 9.28 3.59 -13.56
N ASP A 161 9.52 4.53 -14.48
CA ASP A 161 9.85 5.92 -14.19
C ASP A 161 8.66 6.68 -13.57
N PHE A 162 7.43 6.42 -14.03
CA PHE A 162 6.24 6.94 -13.36
C PHE A 162 6.10 6.34 -11.95
N ALA A 163 6.32 5.03 -11.79
CA ALA A 163 6.28 4.40 -10.47
C ALA A 163 7.31 5.04 -9.52
N ALA A 164 8.55 5.21 -9.95
CA ALA A 164 9.58 5.87 -9.16
C ALA A 164 9.14 7.29 -8.73
N ALA A 165 8.60 8.07 -9.66
CA ALA A 165 8.18 9.45 -9.41
C ALA A 165 6.99 9.54 -8.43
N VAL A 166 5.96 8.69 -8.58
CA VAL A 166 4.79 8.75 -7.69
C VAL A 166 5.11 8.20 -6.29
N PHE A 167 5.89 7.13 -6.17
CA PHE A 167 6.31 6.63 -4.85
C PHE A 167 7.28 7.59 -4.13
N ALA A 168 8.04 8.39 -4.88
CA ALA A 168 8.92 9.41 -4.31
C ALA A 168 8.16 10.49 -3.51
N ILE A 169 6.86 10.65 -3.69
CA ILE A 169 6.00 11.52 -2.87
C ILE A 169 6.17 11.21 -1.38
N TRP A 170 6.32 9.94 -1.02
CA TRP A 170 6.45 9.48 0.36
C TRP A 170 7.84 8.95 0.70
N LEU A 171 8.55 8.37 -0.27
CA LEU A 171 9.79 7.60 -0.05
C LEU A 171 11.03 8.27 -0.64
N GLY A 172 10.86 9.33 -1.41
CA GLY A 172 11.93 10.01 -2.13
C GLY A 172 12.80 10.92 -1.25
N PRO A 173 13.77 11.60 -1.86
CA PRO A 173 14.66 12.52 -1.17
C PRO A 173 13.94 13.77 -0.63
N ASN A 174 12.84 14.19 -1.27
CA ASN A 174 12.01 15.33 -0.85
C ASN A 174 10.59 14.86 -0.53
N PRO A 175 10.37 14.03 0.51
CA PRO A 175 9.09 13.41 0.78
C PRO A 175 8.08 14.43 1.31
N MET A 176 6.81 14.03 1.36
CA MET A 176 5.76 14.85 1.97
C MET A 176 6.10 15.18 3.44
N LYS A 177 6.72 14.24 4.17
CA LYS A 177 7.22 14.40 5.54
C LYS A 177 8.32 13.38 5.84
N ASP A 178 9.50 13.85 6.30
CA ASP A 178 10.62 12.96 6.62
C ASP A 178 10.29 11.93 7.70
N SER A 179 9.61 12.36 8.78
CA SER A 179 9.22 11.45 9.86
C SER A 179 8.28 10.34 9.37
N PHE A 180 7.36 10.64 8.44
CA PHE A 180 6.47 9.65 7.85
C PHE A 180 7.24 8.68 6.94
N ARG A 181 8.14 9.19 6.09
CA ARG A 181 9.05 8.35 5.29
C ARG A 181 9.82 7.38 6.17
N ASN A 182 10.45 7.87 7.25
CA ASN A 182 11.24 7.03 8.15
C ASN A 182 10.38 5.93 8.79
N GLN A 183 9.17 6.25 9.23
CA GLN A 183 8.23 5.25 9.76
C GLN A 183 7.86 4.18 8.70
N LEU A 184 7.57 4.58 7.46
CA LEU A 184 7.27 3.65 6.37
C LEU A 184 8.46 2.74 6.03
N LEU A 185 9.68 3.24 6.18
CA LEU A 185 10.93 2.50 5.94
C LEU A 185 11.41 1.71 7.17
N GLY A 186 10.65 1.71 8.29
CA GLY A 186 11.04 1.00 9.51
C GLY A 186 12.25 1.61 10.23
N ARG A 187 12.44 2.95 10.13
CA ARG A 187 13.59 3.71 10.68
C ARG A 187 13.14 4.66 11.78
#